data_7b94f0f6fe16c19213671249c5dd98b4
#
_entry.id   7b94f0f6fe16c19213671249c5dd98b4
#
_cell.length_a   1.000
_cell.length_b   1.000
_cell.length_c   1.000
_cell.angle_alpha   90.00
_cell.angle_beta   90.00
_cell.angle_gamma   90.00
#
_symmetry.space_group_name_H-M   'P 1'
#
loop_
_entity.id
_entity.type
_entity.pdbx_description
1 polymer ?
#
loop_
_entity_poly.entity_id
_entity_poly.type
_entity_poly.pdbx_seq_one_letter_code
_entity_poly.pdbx_strand_id
1 'polypeptide(L)'
;MSTSTTFLLEIPRAQQLATGSGKVRQLIVLLNHRRRAYGRNGYYYFDENGRLVTEPGIHSLEMDCYEMNFDGSYYFGGTNGALLQESTVTDDGFIVDDTGKIVNMDDLGMDNLKPQIEKMLSGYQGTWSVYVKDFNEEKEILINDTSLYSASLIKAFVMAKTYEDMEQVKADEAKKLNTADTKTVDVKLNDLLWNMITVSDNESCNELVKLQTDSLDFKKGAEDINKYLEKEGYTETSVQHTLHPAASAQESLGGRNMTSVKDCGTLLEKIYKGECVSKEASEEMLNLLSNQENTWKIPQGLPEGIKSANKTGETDQDQHDIAIVYGEKTTYILCIMSEGCPEGTAVTNIQKISKIVYNYLNL
;
A
#
# COMPACT_ATOMS: atom_id res chain seq x y z
N MET A 1 -20.16 22.58 23.99
CA MET A 1 -19.09 23.35 24.66
C MET A 1 -18.09 22.34 25.19
N SER A 2 -17.06 22.09 24.41
CA SER A 2 -15.97 21.14 24.77
C SER A 2 -14.82 21.98 25.30
N THR A 3 -14.58 21.90 26.60
CA THR A 3 -13.45 22.55 27.28
C THR A 3 -12.20 21.74 27.02
N SER A 4 -11.36 22.22 26.12
CA SER A 4 -9.99 21.74 25.93
C SER A 4 -9.17 22.16 27.15
N THR A 5 -8.84 21.24 28.03
CA THR A 5 -7.98 21.47 29.18
C THR A 5 -6.54 21.31 28.72
N THR A 6 -5.90 22.43 28.39
CA THR A 6 -4.45 22.51 28.16
C THR A 6 -3.76 22.33 29.49
N PHE A 7 -3.17 21.18 29.76
CA PHE A 7 -2.28 20.96 30.90
C PHE A 7 -0.92 21.62 30.58
N LEU A 8 -0.67 22.78 31.13
CA LEU A 8 0.68 23.32 31.29
C LEU A 8 1.36 22.50 32.40
N LEU A 9 2.18 21.52 31.99
CA LEU A 9 3.09 20.83 32.89
C LEU A 9 4.23 21.79 33.24
N GLU A 10 4.26 22.30 34.48
CA GLU A 10 5.49 22.90 35.04
C GLU A 10 6.54 21.79 35.14
N ILE A 11 7.54 21.84 34.25
CA ILE A 11 8.66 20.90 34.18
C ILE A 11 9.68 21.29 35.24
N PRO A 12 9.84 20.53 36.35
CA PRO A 12 10.88 20.80 37.32
C PRO A 12 12.23 20.34 36.75
N ARG A 13 13.02 21.30 36.26
CA ARG A 13 14.37 21.18 35.74
C ARG A 13 14.52 20.23 34.54
N ALA A 14 14.16 20.72 33.35
CA ALA A 14 14.70 20.23 32.11
C ALA A 14 16.18 20.62 32.02
N GLN A 15 17.09 19.66 31.89
CA GLN A 15 18.45 19.97 31.48
C GLN A 15 18.41 20.25 29.96
N GLN A 16 18.48 21.54 29.60
CA GLN A 16 18.70 21.97 28.22
C GLN A 16 20.17 21.71 27.88
N LEU A 17 20.41 20.71 27.05
CA LEU A 17 21.72 20.55 26.40
C LEU A 17 21.72 21.37 25.11
N ALA A 18 22.31 22.57 25.18
CA ALA A 18 22.56 23.39 24.02
C ALA A 18 23.73 22.82 23.23
N THR A 19 23.49 22.30 22.01
CA THR A 19 24.56 22.13 21.04
C THR A 19 24.96 23.49 20.49
N GLY A 20 26.25 23.74 20.23
CA GLY A 20 26.88 25.06 19.98
C GLY A 20 26.37 25.90 18.80
N SER A 21 25.14 25.73 18.35
CA SER A 21 24.48 26.55 17.31
C SER A 21 23.20 27.27 17.76
N GLY A 22 22.90 27.29 19.05
CA GLY A 22 21.80 28.08 19.60
C GLY A 22 20.36 27.62 19.29
N LYS A 23 20.18 26.45 18.66
CA LYS A 23 18.86 25.85 18.47
C LYS A 23 18.78 24.54 19.23
N VAL A 24 17.84 24.45 20.20
CA VAL A 24 17.46 23.16 20.82
C VAL A 24 16.78 22.33 19.75
N ARG A 25 17.40 21.24 19.28
CA ARG A 25 16.84 20.39 18.22
C ARG A 25 16.02 19.22 18.77
N GLN A 26 16.31 18.75 19.99
CA GLN A 26 15.62 17.60 20.60
C GLN A 26 15.70 17.70 22.12
N LEU A 27 14.69 17.26 22.83
CA LEU A 27 14.65 17.24 24.28
C LEU A 27 14.05 15.93 24.77
N ILE A 28 14.84 15.17 25.56
CA ILE A 28 14.32 14.03 26.31
C ILE A 28 14.20 14.43 27.77
N VAL A 29 13.10 14.08 28.39
CA VAL A 29 12.83 14.39 29.79
C VAL A 29 12.44 13.12 30.53
N LEU A 30 13.16 12.84 31.62
CA LEU A 30 12.72 11.87 32.61
C LEU A 30 11.65 12.52 33.49
N LEU A 31 10.39 12.10 33.34
CA LEU A 31 9.30 12.55 34.20
C LEU A 31 9.20 11.64 35.42
N ASN A 32 9.58 12.20 36.56
CA ASN A 32 9.50 11.53 37.86
C ASN A 32 8.15 11.88 38.53
N HIS A 33 7.12 11.05 38.35
CA HIS A 33 5.81 11.27 38.95
C HIS A 33 5.79 10.84 40.43
N ARG A 34 6.03 11.81 41.33
CA ARG A 34 5.80 11.64 42.80
C ARG A 34 4.35 11.77 43.23
N ARG A 35 3.35 11.77 42.34
CA ARG A 35 1.92 11.80 42.75
C ARG A 35 1.12 10.72 42.05
N ARG A 36 0.63 9.81 42.88
CA ARG A 36 -0.27 8.68 42.71
C ARG A 36 -1.36 8.90 41.62
N ALA A 37 -1.10 8.51 40.37
CA ALA A 37 -2.15 8.07 39.45
C ALA A 37 -1.63 7.16 38.30
N TYR A 38 -0.36 7.29 37.87
CA TYR A 38 0.17 6.44 36.78
C TYR A 38 1.61 6.06 37.14
N GLY A 39 1.77 4.90 37.73
CA GLY A 39 2.94 4.46 38.48
C GLY A 39 4.12 3.96 37.65
N ARG A 40 4.68 4.71 36.71
CA ARG A 40 6.00 4.40 36.13
C ARG A 40 6.75 5.68 35.77
N ASN A 41 8.05 5.74 36.14
CA ASN A 41 8.98 6.72 35.59
C ASN A 41 9.26 6.36 34.14
N GLY A 42 9.39 7.32 33.23
CA GLY A 42 9.65 7.07 31.83
C GLY A 42 10.37 8.22 31.16
N TYR A 43 11.11 7.90 30.09
CA TYR A 43 11.68 8.90 29.20
C TYR A 43 10.65 9.26 28.15
N TYR A 44 10.60 10.57 27.78
CA TYR A 44 9.66 11.10 26.81
C TYR A 44 10.40 11.99 25.82
N TYR A 45 10.00 11.92 24.56
CA TYR A 45 10.55 12.73 23.49
C TYR A 45 9.70 13.97 23.23
N PHE A 46 10.36 15.12 23.06
CA PHE A 46 9.72 16.38 22.73
C PHE A 46 10.29 16.92 21.41
N ASP A 47 9.41 17.41 20.54
CA ASP A 47 9.79 18.01 19.26
C ASP A 47 10.59 19.33 19.44
N GLU A 48 11.03 19.90 18.33
CA GLU A 48 11.78 21.18 18.32
C GLU A 48 10.99 22.37 18.88
N ASN A 49 9.67 22.25 19.00
CA ASN A 49 8.77 23.26 19.57
C ASN A 49 8.47 22.99 21.05
N GLY A 50 9.08 21.97 21.65
CA GLY A 50 8.87 21.57 23.02
C GLY A 50 7.54 20.86 23.27
N ARG A 51 6.90 20.27 22.25
CA ARG A 51 5.66 19.52 22.37
C ARG A 51 5.98 18.05 22.57
N LEU A 52 5.27 17.41 23.51
CA LEU A 52 5.37 15.98 23.73
C LEU A 52 4.89 15.24 22.48
N VAL A 53 5.74 14.35 21.95
CA VAL A 53 5.37 13.44 20.87
C VAL A 53 4.76 12.18 21.49
N THR A 54 3.50 11.92 21.19
CA THR A 54 2.74 10.77 21.71
C THR A 54 2.53 9.66 20.70
N GLU A 55 2.69 9.98 19.41
CA GLU A 55 2.60 8.99 18.32
C GLU A 55 3.81 8.06 18.39
N PRO A 56 3.61 6.73 18.25
CA PRO A 56 4.69 5.78 18.20
C PRO A 56 5.68 6.07 17.07
N GLY A 57 6.98 6.03 17.37
CA GLY A 57 7.98 6.32 16.36
C GLY A 57 9.41 6.12 16.85
N ILE A 58 10.33 6.20 15.89
CA ILE A 58 11.77 6.06 16.08
C ILE A 58 12.40 7.45 16.21
N HIS A 59 13.31 7.58 17.17
CA HIS A 59 14.14 8.77 17.31
C HIS A 59 15.61 8.37 17.46
N SER A 60 16.47 8.88 16.56
CA SER A 60 17.92 8.72 16.66
C SER A 60 18.47 9.75 17.63
N LEU A 61 19.19 9.29 18.64
CA LEU A 61 19.65 10.08 19.77
C LEU A 61 21.12 9.85 20.06
N GLU A 62 21.84 10.94 20.31
CA GLU A 62 23.22 10.94 20.78
C GLU A 62 23.32 11.90 21.96
N MET A 63 22.99 11.45 23.16
CA MET A 63 23.01 12.28 24.36
C MET A 63 22.99 11.48 25.66
N ASP A 64 23.59 12.05 26.70
CA ASP A 64 23.42 11.56 28.06
C ASP A 64 22.19 12.18 28.72
N CYS A 65 21.31 11.37 29.27
CA CYS A 65 20.15 11.83 29.99
C CYS A 65 19.94 11.02 31.25
N TYR A 66 20.21 11.60 32.41
CA TYR A 66 20.14 10.96 33.73
C TYR A 66 20.98 9.66 33.79
N GLU A 67 20.34 8.51 33.98
CA GLU A 67 20.98 7.20 34.11
C GLU A 67 21.16 6.49 32.74
N MET A 68 20.77 7.13 31.63
CA MET A 68 20.75 6.52 30.33
C MET A 68 21.63 7.31 29.34
N ASN A 69 22.53 6.61 28.67
CA ASN A 69 23.28 7.12 27.53
C ASN A 69 22.55 6.68 26.25
N PHE A 70 22.06 7.63 25.48
CA PHE A 70 21.40 7.40 24.22
C PHE A 70 22.46 7.49 23.09
N ASP A 71 22.69 6.38 22.40
CA ASP A 71 23.75 6.23 21.39
C ASP A 71 23.23 5.49 20.14
N GLY A 72 22.04 5.82 19.66
CA GLY A 72 21.45 5.16 18.51
C GLY A 72 19.96 5.45 18.33
N SER A 73 19.25 4.51 17.74
CA SER A 73 17.82 4.62 17.45
C SER A 73 16.99 3.98 18.57
N TYR A 74 16.03 4.74 19.10
CA TYR A 74 15.17 4.33 20.21
C TYR A 74 13.70 4.44 19.83
N TYR A 75 12.87 3.54 20.36
CA TYR A 75 11.44 3.48 20.06
C TYR A 75 10.60 4.10 21.19
N PHE A 76 9.89 5.17 20.86
CA PHE A 76 8.94 5.83 21.75
C PHE A 76 7.51 5.45 21.33
N GLY A 77 6.90 4.52 22.02
CA GLY A 77 5.58 3.97 21.69
C GLY A 77 4.88 3.36 22.91
N GLY A 78 5.44 3.56 24.09
CA GLY A 78 4.80 3.18 25.36
C GLY A 78 3.63 4.08 25.71
N THR A 79 3.08 3.92 26.92
CA THR A 79 1.95 4.71 27.41
C THR A 79 2.24 6.20 27.32
N ASN A 80 1.38 6.94 26.60
CA ASN A 80 1.51 8.39 26.35
C ASN A 80 2.82 8.81 25.64
N GLY A 81 3.35 7.96 24.75
CA GLY A 81 4.58 8.24 24.01
C GLY A 81 5.86 8.05 24.82
N ALA A 82 5.83 7.26 25.89
CA ALA A 82 7.03 6.92 26.67
C ALA A 82 7.98 6.04 25.85
N LEU A 83 9.28 6.09 26.17
CA LEU A 83 10.27 5.13 25.68
C LEU A 83 9.82 3.71 26.04
N LEU A 84 9.83 2.81 25.06
CA LEU A 84 9.40 1.43 25.22
C LEU A 84 10.55 0.61 25.80
N GLN A 85 10.69 0.58 27.13
CA GLN A 85 11.77 -0.10 27.85
C GLN A 85 11.39 -1.55 28.19
N GLU A 86 11.12 -2.34 27.16
CA GLU A 86 10.89 -3.79 27.29
C GLU A 86 11.30 -4.50 26.00
N SER A 87 11.93 -5.66 26.12
CA SER A 87 12.29 -6.47 24.96
C SER A 87 11.04 -6.96 24.24
N THR A 88 10.76 -6.42 23.06
CA THR A 88 9.54 -6.73 22.30
C THR A 88 9.74 -6.47 20.79
N VAL A 89 8.78 -6.93 20.00
CA VAL A 89 8.64 -6.56 18.60
C VAL A 89 7.47 -5.61 18.49
N THR A 90 7.71 -4.42 17.95
CA THR A 90 6.69 -3.38 17.77
C THR A 90 5.71 -3.75 16.64
N ASP A 91 4.55 -3.10 16.60
CA ASP A 91 3.54 -3.31 15.54
C ASP A 91 4.08 -2.95 14.15
N ASP A 92 5.11 -2.11 14.07
CA ASP A 92 5.80 -1.68 12.84
C ASP A 92 7.12 -2.42 12.60
N GLY A 93 7.33 -3.56 13.27
CA GLY A 93 8.36 -4.56 12.94
C GLY A 93 9.73 -4.35 13.54
N PHE A 94 9.93 -3.34 14.41
CA PHE A 94 11.21 -3.12 15.07
C PHE A 94 11.38 -4.06 16.27
N ILE A 95 12.60 -4.58 16.43
CA ILE A 95 13.00 -5.33 17.63
C ILE A 95 13.61 -4.34 18.60
N VAL A 96 12.97 -4.19 19.75
CA VAL A 96 13.38 -3.27 20.82
C VAL A 96 13.94 -4.08 21.97
N ASP A 97 15.07 -3.68 22.52
CA ASP A 97 15.64 -4.28 23.73
C ASP A 97 15.03 -3.68 25.02
N ASP A 98 15.50 -4.16 26.18
CA ASP A 98 14.99 -3.71 27.50
C ASP A 98 15.38 -2.26 27.84
N THR A 99 16.25 -1.64 27.06
CA THR A 99 16.60 -0.20 27.19
C THR A 99 15.75 0.69 26.30
N GLY A 100 14.99 0.12 25.38
CA GLY A 100 14.23 0.86 24.36
C GLY A 100 14.99 1.10 23.07
N LYS A 101 16.22 0.58 22.93
CA LYS A 101 17.05 0.67 21.74
C LYS A 101 16.57 -0.31 20.69
N ILE A 102 16.50 0.15 19.44
CA ILE A 102 16.20 -0.72 18.30
C ILE A 102 17.48 -1.48 17.93
N VAL A 103 17.39 -2.80 17.92
CA VAL A 103 18.55 -3.69 17.72
C VAL A 103 18.59 -4.34 16.35
N ASN A 104 17.60 -4.11 15.49
CA ASN A 104 17.54 -4.68 14.15
C ASN A 104 17.62 -3.63 13.01
N MET A 105 18.14 -2.44 13.30
CA MET A 105 18.29 -1.40 12.24
C MET A 105 19.28 -1.84 11.15
N ASP A 106 20.35 -2.53 11.52
CA ASP A 106 21.35 -3.06 10.58
C ASP A 106 20.89 -4.34 9.87
N ASP A 107 19.80 -4.96 10.37
CA ASP A 107 19.21 -6.19 9.82
C ASP A 107 17.99 -5.88 8.93
N LEU A 108 17.70 -4.61 8.64
CA LEU A 108 16.63 -4.25 7.71
C LEU A 108 17.01 -4.65 6.28
N GLY A 109 16.02 -5.01 5.49
CA GLY A 109 16.20 -5.43 4.09
C GLY A 109 15.36 -6.66 3.76
N MET A 110 15.39 -7.05 2.49
CA MET A 110 14.52 -8.11 1.94
C MET A 110 14.71 -9.48 2.64
N ASP A 111 15.94 -9.82 3.04
CA ASP A 111 16.23 -11.15 3.59
C ASP A 111 15.57 -11.37 4.96
N ASN A 112 15.41 -10.32 5.76
CA ASN A 112 14.78 -10.35 7.07
C ASN A 112 13.30 -9.92 7.05
N LEU A 113 12.85 -9.28 5.98
CA LEU A 113 11.45 -8.84 5.82
C LEU A 113 10.49 -10.03 5.69
N LYS A 114 10.83 -11.06 4.91
CA LYS A 114 9.96 -12.22 4.68
C LYS A 114 9.52 -12.91 5.98
N PRO A 115 10.42 -13.29 6.90
CA PRO A 115 10.03 -13.90 8.19
C PRO A 115 9.10 -13.00 9.02
N GLN A 116 9.27 -11.69 8.96
CA GLN A 116 8.40 -10.75 9.69
C GLN A 116 6.98 -10.73 9.12
N ILE A 117 6.84 -10.67 7.80
CA ILE A 117 5.51 -10.74 7.16
C ILE A 117 4.86 -12.09 7.47
N GLU A 118 5.57 -13.21 7.33
CA GLU A 118 5.05 -14.56 7.64
C GLU A 118 4.56 -14.67 9.09
N LYS A 119 5.30 -14.09 10.03
CA LYS A 119 4.92 -14.03 11.46
C LYS A 119 3.61 -13.24 11.64
N MET A 120 3.47 -12.08 10.99
CA MET A 120 2.23 -11.29 11.05
C MET A 120 1.05 -12.06 10.48
N LEU A 121 1.22 -12.64 9.27
CA LEU A 121 0.16 -13.39 8.60
C LEU A 121 -0.31 -14.59 9.41
N SER A 122 0.57 -15.23 10.21
CA SER A 122 0.20 -16.35 11.06
C SER A 122 -0.83 -16.00 12.15
N GLY A 123 -0.96 -14.73 12.49
CA GLY A 123 -1.95 -14.20 13.43
C GLY A 123 -3.21 -13.63 12.79
N TYR A 124 -3.29 -13.60 11.45
CA TYR A 124 -4.39 -12.98 10.73
C TYR A 124 -5.48 -14.00 10.34
N GLN A 125 -6.73 -13.57 10.39
CA GLN A 125 -7.86 -14.35 9.89
C GLN A 125 -7.89 -14.36 8.36
N GLY A 126 -8.33 -15.48 7.77
CA GLY A 126 -8.52 -15.64 6.33
C GLY A 126 -7.24 -16.07 5.61
N THR A 127 -7.29 -16.05 4.29
CA THR A 127 -6.16 -16.38 3.40
C THR A 127 -5.48 -15.08 2.97
N TRP A 128 -4.17 -15.02 3.11
CA TRP A 128 -3.37 -13.85 2.77
C TRP A 128 -2.27 -14.25 1.78
N SER A 129 -2.09 -13.42 0.75
CA SER A 129 -1.02 -13.53 -0.22
C SER A 129 -0.28 -12.19 -0.29
N VAL A 130 1.06 -12.23 -0.31
CA VAL A 130 1.91 -11.03 -0.37
C VAL A 130 3.03 -11.22 -1.38
N TYR A 131 3.22 -10.22 -2.23
CA TYR A 131 4.37 -10.10 -3.11
C TYR A 131 5.06 -8.75 -2.90
N VAL A 132 6.39 -8.80 -2.78
CA VAL A 132 7.25 -7.61 -2.71
C VAL A 132 8.36 -7.75 -3.74
N LYS A 133 8.61 -6.70 -4.54
CA LYS A 133 9.77 -6.62 -5.44
C LYS A 133 10.53 -5.34 -5.17
N ASP A 134 11.77 -5.45 -4.73
CA ASP A 134 12.69 -4.32 -4.61
C ASP A 134 13.46 -4.11 -5.92
N PHE A 135 13.43 -2.90 -6.46
CA PHE A 135 14.11 -2.59 -7.71
C PHE A 135 15.60 -2.25 -7.54
N ASN A 136 16.06 -1.93 -6.34
CA ASN A 136 17.48 -1.70 -6.09
C ASN A 136 18.28 -3.00 -6.02
N GLU A 137 17.78 -3.96 -5.23
CA GLU A 137 18.46 -5.25 -5.05
C GLU A 137 18.00 -6.29 -6.05
N GLU A 138 16.99 -6.02 -6.88
CA GLU A 138 16.34 -6.95 -7.79
C GLU A 138 15.86 -8.24 -7.09
N LYS A 139 15.55 -8.13 -5.78
CA LYS A 139 15.04 -9.23 -4.96
C LYS A 139 13.52 -9.24 -4.91
N GLU A 140 12.94 -10.41 -4.70
CA GLU A 140 11.50 -10.55 -4.50
C GLU A 140 11.16 -11.45 -3.31
N ILE A 141 10.03 -11.17 -2.68
CA ILE A 141 9.38 -12.00 -1.67
C ILE A 141 8.03 -12.42 -2.23
N LEU A 142 7.76 -13.72 -2.15
CA LEU A 142 6.47 -14.29 -2.50
C LEU A 142 6.00 -15.16 -1.35
N ILE A 143 4.81 -14.86 -0.84
CA ILE A 143 4.16 -15.59 0.26
C ILE A 143 2.76 -15.97 -0.19
N ASN A 144 2.46 -17.26 -0.21
CA ASN A 144 1.16 -17.82 -0.58
C ASN A 144 0.67 -17.32 -1.95
N ASP A 145 1.37 -17.72 -3.04
CA ASP A 145 0.93 -17.40 -4.40
C ASP A 145 -0.30 -18.24 -4.78
N THR A 146 -1.42 -17.89 -4.16
CA THR A 146 -2.70 -18.55 -4.39
C THR A 146 -3.56 -17.64 -5.26
N SER A 147 -4.17 -18.22 -6.30
CA SER A 147 -5.20 -17.53 -7.08
C SER A 147 -6.42 -17.26 -6.20
N LEU A 148 -6.77 -15.99 -6.03
CA LEU A 148 -7.90 -15.52 -5.23
C LEU A 148 -8.90 -14.77 -6.12
N TYR A 149 -10.11 -14.55 -5.60
CA TYR A 149 -11.06 -13.67 -6.27
C TYR A 149 -10.45 -12.27 -6.43
N SER A 150 -10.35 -11.80 -7.68
CA SER A 150 -9.61 -10.57 -7.97
C SER A 150 -10.30 -9.29 -7.49
N ALA A 151 -11.62 -9.35 -7.25
CA ALA A 151 -12.44 -8.14 -7.12
C ALA A 151 -12.06 -7.12 -8.23
N SER A 152 -11.83 -5.86 -7.88
CA SER A 152 -11.48 -4.82 -8.86
C SER A 152 -10.01 -4.82 -9.30
N LEU A 153 -9.14 -5.72 -8.81
CA LEU A 153 -7.77 -5.84 -9.34
C LEU A 153 -7.75 -6.24 -10.81
N ILE A 154 -8.76 -7.01 -11.26
CA ILE A 154 -8.90 -7.43 -12.66
C ILE A 154 -8.88 -6.25 -13.64
N LYS A 155 -9.27 -5.05 -13.20
CA LYS A 155 -9.31 -3.82 -14.00
C LYS A 155 -7.93 -3.38 -14.48
N ALA A 156 -6.86 -3.69 -13.72
CA ALA A 156 -5.50 -3.41 -14.16
C ALA A 156 -5.12 -4.27 -15.39
N PHE A 157 -5.58 -5.50 -15.45
CA PHE A 157 -5.35 -6.39 -16.59
C PHE A 157 -6.23 -6.02 -17.79
N VAL A 158 -7.49 -5.63 -17.56
CA VAL A 158 -8.37 -5.09 -18.61
C VAL A 158 -7.76 -3.81 -19.19
N MET A 159 -7.17 -2.94 -18.36
CA MET A 159 -6.44 -1.76 -18.81
C MET A 159 -5.29 -2.14 -19.75
N ALA A 160 -4.42 -3.07 -19.35
CA ALA A 160 -3.28 -3.50 -20.15
C ALA A 160 -3.73 -4.05 -21.51
N LYS A 161 -4.75 -4.92 -21.54
CA LYS A 161 -5.31 -5.44 -22.80
C LYS A 161 -5.95 -4.33 -23.66
N THR A 162 -6.61 -3.35 -23.04
CA THR A 162 -7.18 -2.22 -23.78
C THR A 162 -6.09 -1.41 -24.49
N TYR A 163 -4.93 -1.22 -23.85
CA TYR A 163 -3.77 -0.58 -24.50
C TYR A 163 -3.14 -1.45 -25.58
N GLU A 164 -3.08 -2.78 -25.40
CA GLU A 164 -2.58 -3.71 -26.44
C GLU A 164 -3.39 -3.60 -27.74
N ASP A 165 -4.71 -3.54 -27.63
CA ASP A 165 -5.61 -3.50 -28.77
C ASP A 165 -6.23 -2.12 -29.02
N MET A 166 -5.57 -1.04 -28.62
CA MET A 166 -6.11 0.32 -28.63
C MET A 166 -6.72 0.73 -29.99
N GLU A 167 -6.08 0.38 -31.09
CA GLU A 167 -6.59 0.71 -32.44
C GLU A 167 -7.91 0.00 -32.75
N GLN A 168 -8.05 -1.28 -32.35
CA GLN A 168 -9.28 -2.05 -32.51
C GLN A 168 -10.37 -1.52 -31.59
N VAL A 169 -10.05 -1.24 -30.34
CA VAL A 169 -10.96 -0.67 -29.33
C VAL A 169 -11.50 0.69 -29.80
N LYS A 170 -10.66 1.55 -30.38
CA LYS A 170 -11.06 2.81 -31.00
C LYS A 170 -12.02 2.60 -32.16
N ALA A 171 -11.75 1.62 -33.02
CA ALA A 171 -12.61 1.31 -34.17
C ALA A 171 -13.99 0.81 -33.71
N ASP A 172 -14.03 -0.03 -32.69
CA ASP A 172 -15.28 -0.57 -32.15
C ASP A 172 -16.10 0.49 -31.39
N GLU A 173 -15.44 1.39 -30.64
CA GLU A 173 -16.13 2.50 -29.99
C GLU A 173 -16.66 3.50 -31.04
N ALA A 174 -15.89 3.80 -32.11
CA ALA A 174 -16.35 4.64 -33.19
C ALA A 174 -17.61 4.07 -33.89
N LYS A 175 -17.61 2.75 -34.13
CA LYS A 175 -18.75 2.03 -34.71
C LYS A 175 -19.97 2.08 -33.78
N LYS A 176 -19.78 1.83 -32.48
CA LYS A 176 -20.81 1.90 -31.45
C LYS A 176 -21.43 3.30 -31.33
N LEU A 177 -20.59 4.33 -31.34
CA LEU A 177 -21.01 5.73 -31.30
C LEU A 177 -21.56 6.23 -32.65
N ASN A 178 -21.43 5.44 -33.71
CA ASN A 178 -21.76 5.80 -35.09
C ASN A 178 -21.11 7.15 -35.51
N THR A 179 -19.82 7.30 -35.25
CA THR A 179 -19.07 8.52 -35.51
C THR A 179 -17.75 8.23 -36.22
N ALA A 180 -17.30 9.17 -37.05
CA ALA A 180 -15.96 9.21 -37.62
C ALA A 180 -15.06 10.24 -36.91
N ASP A 181 -15.56 10.92 -35.88
CA ASP A 181 -14.80 11.89 -35.12
C ASP A 181 -13.90 11.19 -34.08
N THR A 182 -12.62 11.08 -34.41
CA THR A 182 -11.61 10.44 -33.57
C THR A 182 -11.47 11.11 -32.21
N LYS A 183 -11.67 12.42 -32.11
CA LYS A 183 -11.59 13.14 -30.82
C LYS A 183 -12.71 12.72 -29.87
N THR A 184 -13.93 12.54 -30.39
CA THR A 184 -15.05 12.04 -29.58
C THR A 184 -14.76 10.62 -29.06
N VAL A 185 -14.18 9.77 -29.91
CA VAL A 185 -13.78 8.41 -29.53
C VAL A 185 -12.68 8.43 -28.45
N ASP A 186 -11.62 9.21 -28.67
CA ASP A 186 -10.52 9.32 -27.73
C ASP A 186 -10.97 9.84 -26.34
N VAL A 187 -11.83 10.87 -26.31
CA VAL A 187 -12.39 11.39 -25.06
C VAL A 187 -13.17 10.30 -24.34
N LYS A 188 -14.05 9.57 -25.07
CA LYS A 188 -14.87 8.53 -24.45
C LYS A 188 -14.03 7.38 -23.86
N LEU A 189 -13.01 6.91 -24.59
CA LEU A 189 -12.11 5.85 -24.11
C LEU A 189 -11.27 6.30 -22.92
N ASN A 190 -10.76 7.54 -22.97
CA ASN A 190 -10.04 8.11 -21.84
C ASN A 190 -10.93 8.21 -20.59
N ASP A 191 -12.20 8.61 -20.73
CA ASP A 191 -13.16 8.63 -19.62
C ASP A 191 -13.40 7.23 -19.06
N LEU A 192 -13.54 6.21 -19.91
CA LEU A 192 -13.72 4.82 -19.47
C LEU A 192 -12.48 4.32 -18.71
N LEU A 193 -11.28 4.50 -19.26
CA LEU A 193 -10.04 4.10 -18.61
C LEU A 193 -9.82 4.84 -17.28
N TRP A 194 -10.05 6.16 -17.28
CA TRP A 194 -9.94 6.99 -16.08
C TRP A 194 -10.87 6.50 -14.98
N ASN A 195 -12.16 6.41 -15.27
CA ASN A 195 -13.16 5.98 -14.28
C ASN A 195 -12.92 4.54 -13.80
N MET A 196 -12.55 3.62 -14.71
CA MET A 196 -12.25 2.24 -14.36
C MET A 196 -11.10 2.15 -13.34
N ILE A 197 -10.05 2.95 -13.50
CA ILE A 197 -8.85 2.83 -12.66
C ILE A 197 -8.92 3.75 -11.45
N THR A 198 -9.25 5.04 -11.61
CA THR A 198 -9.11 6.02 -10.52
C THR A 198 -10.21 5.92 -9.47
N VAL A 199 -11.46 5.71 -9.88
CA VAL A 199 -12.60 5.53 -8.97
C VAL A 199 -13.15 4.11 -8.95
N SER A 200 -12.47 3.20 -9.67
CA SER A 200 -12.85 1.78 -9.72
C SER A 200 -14.27 1.52 -10.26
N ASP A 201 -14.71 2.30 -11.26
CA ASP A 201 -16.05 2.14 -11.84
C ASP A 201 -16.22 0.79 -12.55
N ASN A 202 -17.29 0.08 -12.22
CA ASN A 202 -17.55 -1.27 -12.70
C ASN A 202 -18.10 -1.28 -14.13
N GLU A 203 -18.99 -0.33 -14.46
CA GLU A 203 -19.59 -0.26 -15.79
C GLU A 203 -18.56 0.13 -16.85
N SER A 204 -17.61 1.02 -16.52
CA SER A 204 -16.48 1.34 -17.39
C SER A 204 -15.64 0.10 -17.71
N CYS A 205 -15.41 -0.76 -16.70
CA CYS A 205 -14.71 -2.04 -16.92
C CYS A 205 -15.52 -2.97 -17.85
N ASN A 206 -16.81 -3.19 -17.53
CA ASN A 206 -17.67 -4.05 -18.32
C ASN A 206 -17.73 -3.59 -19.77
N GLU A 207 -17.76 -2.28 -19.98
CA GLU A 207 -17.79 -1.67 -21.30
C GLU A 207 -16.46 -1.89 -22.07
N LEU A 208 -15.32 -1.69 -21.41
CA LEU A 208 -14.01 -1.94 -22.02
C LEU A 208 -13.80 -3.41 -22.37
N VAL A 209 -14.34 -4.35 -21.57
CA VAL A 209 -14.35 -5.78 -21.93
C VAL A 209 -15.16 -6.03 -23.21
N LYS A 210 -16.33 -5.42 -23.37
CA LYS A 210 -17.13 -5.55 -24.61
C LYS A 210 -16.43 -4.99 -25.84
N LEU A 211 -15.69 -3.92 -25.67
CA LEU A 211 -14.93 -3.26 -26.75
C LEU A 211 -13.69 -4.05 -27.22
N GLN A 212 -13.38 -5.19 -26.61
CA GLN A 212 -12.29 -6.04 -27.12
C GLN A 212 -12.67 -6.81 -28.39
N THR A 213 -13.92 -6.80 -28.79
CA THR A 213 -14.40 -7.47 -30.01
C THR A 213 -15.43 -6.64 -30.75
N ASP A 214 -15.45 -6.75 -32.08
CA ASP A 214 -16.35 -6.04 -32.99
C ASP A 214 -17.85 -6.38 -32.77
N SER A 215 -18.13 -7.47 -32.06
CA SER A 215 -19.48 -7.90 -31.69
C SER A 215 -20.03 -7.17 -30.47
N LEU A 216 -19.19 -6.44 -29.72
CA LEU A 216 -19.52 -5.77 -28.45
C LEU A 216 -20.16 -6.73 -27.43
N ASP A 217 -19.72 -7.98 -27.45
CA ASP A 217 -20.20 -9.05 -26.60
C ASP A 217 -19.23 -9.28 -25.45
N PHE A 218 -19.74 -9.21 -24.20
CA PHE A 218 -18.88 -9.34 -23.01
C PHE A 218 -18.14 -10.68 -22.95
N LYS A 219 -18.83 -11.79 -23.29
CA LYS A 219 -18.22 -13.13 -23.19
C LYS A 219 -17.08 -13.29 -24.16
N LYS A 220 -17.26 -12.84 -25.39
CA LYS A 220 -16.20 -12.87 -26.41
C LYS A 220 -15.05 -11.96 -26.04
N GLY A 221 -15.32 -10.76 -25.50
CA GLY A 221 -14.30 -9.86 -24.99
C GLY A 221 -13.51 -10.48 -23.83
N ALA A 222 -14.20 -11.13 -22.89
CA ALA A 222 -13.56 -11.85 -21.79
C ALA A 222 -12.69 -13.02 -22.28
N GLU A 223 -13.18 -13.79 -23.26
CA GLU A 223 -12.38 -14.87 -23.90
C GLU A 223 -11.13 -14.32 -24.58
N ASP A 224 -11.23 -13.16 -25.23
CA ASP A 224 -10.09 -12.52 -25.89
C ASP A 224 -9.07 -11.97 -24.89
N ILE A 225 -9.54 -11.35 -23.80
CA ILE A 225 -8.69 -10.95 -22.69
C ILE A 225 -7.97 -12.18 -22.10
N ASN A 226 -8.67 -13.28 -21.85
CA ASN A 226 -8.07 -14.48 -21.28
C ASN A 226 -6.97 -15.07 -22.17
N LYS A 227 -7.11 -15.04 -23.52
CA LYS A 227 -6.04 -15.42 -24.44
C LYS A 227 -4.81 -14.53 -24.32
N TYR A 228 -5.03 -13.22 -24.18
CA TYR A 228 -3.95 -12.26 -23.94
C TYR A 228 -3.24 -12.54 -22.61
N LEU A 229 -3.98 -12.76 -21.54
CA LEU A 229 -3.42 -13.08 -20.23
C LEU A 229 -2.55 -14.34 -20.26
N GLU A 230 -3.02 -15.40 -20.90
CA GLU A 230 -2.25 -16.64 -21.10
C GLU A 230 -0.97 -16.38 -21.91
N LYS A 231 -1.08 -15.67 -23.05
CA LYS A 231 0.06 -15.28 -23.90
C LYS A 231 1.13 -14.50 -23.13
N GLU A 232 0.71 -13.56 -22.28
CA GLU A 232 1.59 -12.72 -21.49
C GLU A 232 2.14 -13.40 -20.21
N GLY A 233 1.69 -14.62 -19.92
CA GLY A 233 2.15 -15.42 -18.78
C GLY A 233 1.44 -15.16 -17.46
N TYR A 234 0.27 -14.49 -17.48
CA TYR A 234 -0.57 -14.29 -16.29
C TYR A 234 -1.46 -15.51 -16.07
N THR A 235 -0.88 -16.60 -15.58
CA THR A 235 -1.52 -17.93 -15.55
C THR A 235 -2.58 -18.08 -14.47
N GLU A 236 -2.55 -17.25 -13.45
CA GLU A 236 -3.49 -17.25 -12.33
C GLU A 236 -4.60 -16.18 -12.48
N THR A 237 -4.60 -15.45 -13.60
CA THR A 237 -5.52 -14.34 -13.84
C THR A 237 -6.53 -14.69 -14.93
N SER A 238 -7.82 -14.41 -14.66
CA SER A 238 -8.87 -14.63 -15.65
C SER A 238 -10.07 -13.69 -15.48
N VAL A 239 -10.65 -13.22 -16.59
CA VAL A 239 -11.92 -12.50 -16.66
C VAL A 239 -13.03 -13.51 -16.93
N GLN A 240 -14.00 -13.61 -16.03
CA GLN A 240 -15.04 -14.64 -16.10
C GLN A 240 -16.47 -14.06 -16.05
N HIS A 241 -16.67 -12.92 -15.43
CA HIS A 241 -18.00 -12.32 -15.28
C HIS A 241 -17.93 -10.79 -15.19
N THR A 242 -19.06 -10.15 -15.54
CA THR A 242 -19.27 -8.71 -15.34
C THR A 242 -19.16 -8.31 -13.88
N LEU A 243 -18.70 -7.09 -13.62
CA LEU A 243 -18.54 -6.54 -12.29
C LEU A 243 -19.82 -5.82 -11.87
N HIS A 244 -20.52 -6.34 -10.85
CA HIS A 244 -21.72 -5.75 -10.22
C HIS A 244 -22.68 -5.00 -11.16
N PRO A 245 -23.06 -5.57 -12.33
CA PRO A 245 -24.01 -4.93 -13.21
C PRO A 245 -25.42 -5.08 -12.64
N ALA A 246 -26.40 -4.33 -13.21
CA ALA A 246 -27.80 -4.64 -12.99
C ALA A 246 -28.08 -6.12 -13.30
N ALA A 247 -28.95 -6.77 -12.54
CA ALA A 247 -29.21 -8.21 -12.66
C ALA A 247 -29.56 -8.66 -14.11
N SER A 248 -30.22 -7.78 -14.89
CA SER A 248 -30.52 -8.02 -16.29
C SER A 248 -29.33 -7.96 -17.25
N ALA A 249 -28.21 -7.43 -16.80
CA ALA A 249 -26.97 -7.26 -17.58
C ALA A 249 -25.85 -8.17 -17.12
N GLN A 250 -26.12 -9.14 -16.23
CA GLN A 250 -25.12 -10.10 -15.78
C GLN A 250 -24.73 -11.07 -16.89
N GLU A 251 -23.43 -11.15 -17.18
CA GLU A 251 -22.84 -12.04 -18.15
C GLU A 251 -21.66 -12.79 -17.51
N SER A 252 -21.50 -14.05 -17.86
CA SER A 252 -20.44 -14.89 -17.27
C SER A 252 -20.05 -16.02 -18.21
N LEU A 253 -18.76 -16.39 -18.17
CA LEU A 253 -18.22 -17.62 -18.76
C LEU A 253 -18.38 -18.83 -17.83
N GLY A 254 -18.90 -18.64 -16.61
CA GLY A 254 -19.20 -19.68 -15.63
C GLY A 254 -18.25 -19.75 -14.44
N GLY A 255 -17.23 -18.85 -14.37
CA GLY A 255 -16.26 -18.78 -13.28
C GLY A 255 -16.33 -17.47 -12.48
N ARG A 256 -15.35 -17.30 -11.59
CA ARG A 256 -15.05 -16.04 -10.88
C ARG A 256 -13.87 -15.33 -11.57
N ASN A 257 -13.83 -14.01 -11.52
CA ASN A 257 -12.64 -13.23 -11.88
C ASN A 257 -11.54 -13.54 -10.87
N MET A 258 -10.41 -14.03 -11.34
CA MET A 258 -9.33 -14.49 -10.46
C MET A 258 -8.04 -13.75 -10.78
N THR A 259 -7.14 -13.66 -9.81
CA THR A 259 -5.75 -13.23 -10.00
C THR A 259 -4.86 -13.69 -8.84
N SER A 260 -3.54 -13.53 -8.96
CA SER A 260 -2.58 -13.77 -7.89
C SER A 260 -1.72 -12.52 -7.63
N VAL A 261 -1.07 -12.47 -6.47
CA VAL A 261 -0.14 -11.39 -6.13
C VAL A 261 1.08 -11.39 -7.06
N LYS A 262 1.49 -12.56 -7.58
CA LYS A 262 2.60 -12.66 -8.53
C LYS A 262 2.23 -12.10 -9.89
N ASP A 263 1.05 -12.44 -10.43
CA ASP A 263 0.58 -11.89 -11.71
C ASP A 263 0.43 -10.36 -11.60
N CYS A 264 -0.16 -9.88 -10.52
CA CYS A 264 -0.27 -8.44 -10.24
C CYS A 264 1.10 -7.75 -10.17
N GLY A 265 2.06 -8.35 -9.45
CA GLY A 265 3.41 -7.84 -9.34
C GLY A 265 4.13 -7.80 -10.69
N THR A 266 3.98 -8.85 -11.51
CA THR A 266 4.53 -8.92 -12.86
C THR A 266 3.96 -7.82 -13.77
N LEU A 267 2.64 -7.58 -13.70
CA LEU A 267 2.01 -6.49 -14.46
C LEU A 267 2.56 -5.13 -14.04
N LEU A 268 2.62 -4.85 -12.74
CA LEU A 268 3.15 -3.57 -12.22
C LEU A 268 4.64 -3.39 -12.57
N GLU A 269 5.44 -4.46 -12.56
CA GLU A 269 6.84 -4.41 -12.97
C GLU A 269 6.99 -4.03 -14.44
N LYS A 270 6.22 -4.66 -15.35
CA LYS A 270 6.20 -4.30 -16.78
C LYS A 270 5.78 -2.84 -16.98
N ILE A 271 4.76 -2.36 -16.26
CA ILE A 271 4.31 -0.97 -16.32
C ILE A 271 5.43 -0.02 -15.85
N TYR A 272 6.04 -0.30 -14.71
CA TYR A 272 7.10 0.53 -14.14
C TYR A 272 8.33 0.62 -15.04
N LYS A 273 8.71 -0.51 -15.67
CA LYS A 273 9.86 -0.59 -16.58
C LYS A 273 9.59 -0.03 -17.99
N GLY A 274 8.34 0.35 -18.29
CA GLY A 274 7.96 0.82 -19.64
C GLY A 274 7.86 -0.31 -20.67
N GLU A 275 7.60 -1.53 -20.21
CA GLU A 275 7.58 -2.76 -21.01
C GLU A 275 6.18 -3.35 -21.20
N CYS A 276 5.15 -2.73 -20.63
CA CYS A 276 3.78 -3.17 -20.81
C CYS A 276 3.21 -2.54 -22.09
N VAL A 277 3.05 -3.35 -23.14
CA VAL A 277 2.61 -2.96 -24.48
C VAL A 277 3.64 -2.05 -25.21
N SER A 278 3.83 -0.84 -24.73
CA SER A 278 4.85 0.10 -25.20
C SER A 278 5.26 1.01 -24.02
N LYS A 279 6.32 1.80 -24.23
CA LYS A 279 6.75 2.77 -23.23
C LYS A 279 5.67 3.83 -22.98
N GLU A 280 5.08 4.35 -24.05
CA GLU A 280 4.01 5.36 -23.98
C GLU A 280 2.77 4.81 -23.28
N ALA A 281 2.34 3.60 -23.63
CA ALA A 281 1.22 2.94 -22.98
C ALA A 281 1.49 2.70 -21.48
N SER A 282 2.71 2.28 -21.13
CA SER A 282 3.13 2.10 -19.73
C SER A 282 3.11 3.41 -18.95
N GLU A 283 3.56 4.53 -19.54
CA GLU A 283 3.52 5.85 -18.92
C GLU A 283 2.06 6.31 -18.67
N GLU A 284 1.15 6.07 -19.63
CA GLU A 284 -0.27 6.38 -19.48
C GLU A 284 -0.93 5.49 -18.39
N MET A 285 -0.67 4.18 -18.38
CA MET A 285 -1.14 3.26 -17.34
C MET A 285 -0.63 3.66 -15.96
N LEU A 286 0.65 4.04 -15.85
CA LEU A 286 1.25 4.51 -14.60
C LEU A 286 0.59 5.81 -14.12
N ASN A 287 0.27 6.72 -15.03
CA ASN A 287 -0.47 7.95 -14.71
C ASN A 287 -1.86 7.63 -14.16
N LEU A 288 -2.61 6.69 -14.75
CA LEU A 288 -3.92 6.26 -14.25
C LEU A 288 -3.81 5.69 -12.82
N LEU A 289 -2.86 4.79 -12.57
CA LEU A 289 -2.62 4.20 -11.25
C LEU A 289 -2.19 5.23 -10.20
N SER A 290 -1.41 6.26 -10.61
CA SER A 290 -0.96 7.35 -9.74
C SER A 290 -2.08 8.31 -9.33
N ASN A 291 -3.20 8.32 -10.07
CA ASN A 291 -4.38 9.12 -9.78
C ASN A 291 -5.49 8.32 -9.10
N GLN A 292 -5.18 7.14 -8.53
CA GLN A 292 -6.14 6.36 -7.75
C GLN A 292 -6.67 7.15 -6.55
N GLU A 293 -7.99 7.24 -6.42
CA GLU A 293 -8.64 7.94 -5.31
C GLU A 293 -8.78 7.07 -4.04
N ASN A 294 -8.74 5.74 -4.19
CA ASN A 294 -8.82 4.79 -3.08
C ASN A 294 -7.44 4.58 -2.45
N THR A 295 -7.10 5.38 -1.45
CA THR A 295 -5.75 5.43 -0.84
C THR A 295 -5.68 4.93 0.60
N TRP A 296 -6.76 4.35 1.13
CA TRP A 296 -6.85 3.97 2.55
C TRP A 296 -6.20 2.62 2.93
N LYS A 297 -5.56 1.92 1.99
CA LYS A 297 -4.88 0.63 2.23
C LYS A 297 -3.35 0.80 2.24
N ILE A 298 -2.64 0.35 1.20
CA ILE A 298 -1.17 0.48 1.12
C ILE A 298 -0.73 1.93 1.30
N PRO A 299 -1.28 2.92 0.57
CA PRO A 299 -0.81 4.30 0.72
C PRO A 299 -0.99 4.87 2.12
N GLN A 300 -2.04 4.50 2.84
CA GLN A 300 -2.28 4.96 4.22
C GLN A 300 -1.27 4.38 5.24
N GLY A 301 -0.61 3.26 4.92
CA GLY A 301 0.45 2.68 5.74
C GLY A 301 1.83 3.31 5.50
N LEU A 302 1.97 4.19 4.51
CA LEU A 302 3.23 4.86 4.17
C LEU A 302 3.42 6.15 4.97
N PRO A 303 4.69 6.61 5.17
CA PRO A 303 4.94 7.92 5.73
C PRO A 303 4.35 9.05 4.88
N GLU A 304 4.05 10.18 5.54
CA GLU A 304 3.52 11.37 4.85
C GLU A 304 4.45 11.83 3.72
N GLY A 305 3.87 12.10 2.56
CA GLY A 305 4.59 12.59 1.37
C GLY A 305 5.15 11.50 0.44
N ILE A 306 5.16 10.23 0.86
CA ILE A 306 5.55 9.11 -0.01
C ILE A 306 4.46 8.87 -1.07
N LYS A 307 4.87 8.85 -2.33
CA LYS A 307 3.98 8.63 -3.46
C LYS A 307 3.83 7.15 -3.78
N SER A 308 2.66 6.81 -4.31
CA SER A 308 2.40 5.47 -4.83
C SER A 308 1.49 5.53 -6.06
N ALA A 309 1.53 4.49 -6.87
CA ALA A 309 0.61 4.23 -7.96
C ALA A 309 -0.07 2.89 -7.65
N ASN A 310 -1.39 2.87 -7.38
CA ASN A 310 -2.04 1.68 -6.86
C ASN A 310 -3.38 1.36 -7.50
N LYS A 311 -3.84 0.13 -7.30
CA LYS A 311 -5.21 -0.31 -7.60
C LYS A 311 -5.74 -1.17 -6.48
N THR A 312 -6.93 -0.82 -5.99
CA THR A 312 -7.64 -1.59 -4.96
C THR A 312 -8.63 -2.59 -5.55
N GLY A 313 -8.91 -3.63 -4.78
CA GLY A 313 -10.01 -4.55 -5.00
C GLY A 313 -10.71 -4.87 -3.68
N GLU A 314 -12.06 -4.95 -3.66
CA GLU A 314 -12.78 -5.07 -2.41
C GLU A 314 -14.16 -5.72 -2.54
N THR A 315 -14.48 -6.50 -1.52
CA THR A 315 -15.82 -6.94 -1.12
C THR A 315 -15.90 -6.86 0.40
N ASP A 316 -17.00 -7.25 1.01
CA ASP A 316 -17.15 -7.29 2.47
C ASP A 316 -16.12 -8.23 3.16
N GLN A 317 -15.58 -9.22 2.44
CA GLN A 317 -14.69 -10.26 2.97
C GLN A 317 -13.34 -10.36 2.24
N ASP A 318 -13.19 -9.68 1.12
CA ASP A 318 -11.98 -9.71 0.29
C ASP A 318 -11.42 -8.28 0.20
N GLN A 319 -10.19 -8.09 0.61
CA GLN A 319 -9.54 -6.78 0.59
C GLN A 319 -8.17 -6.90 -0.05
N HIS A 320 -7.97 -6.15 -1.12
CA HIS A 320 -6.75 -6.20 -1.91
C HIS A 320 -6.22 -4.79 -2.18
N ASP A 321 -4.91 -4.68 -2.31
CA ASP A 321 -4.26 -3.51 -2.89
C ASP A 321 -2.94 -3.92 -3.53
N ILE A 322 -2.65 -3.37 -4.69
CA ILE A 322 -1.40 -3.55 -5.42
C ILE A 322 -0.82 -2.19 -5.75
N ALA A 323 0.45 -1.98 -5.46
CA ALA A 323 1.07 -0.67 -5.57
C ALA A 323 2.53 -0.71 -6.04
N ILE A 324 2.92 0.31 -6.82
CA ILE A 324 4.29 0.75 -6.97
C ILE A 324 4.50 1.87 -5.95
N VAL A 325 5.46 1.73 -5.06
CA VAL A 325 5.77 2.71 -4.00
C VAL A 325 7.10 3.36 -4.29
N TYR A 326 7.13 4.69 -4.31
CA TYR A 326 8.33 5.50 -4.55
C TYR A 326 8.95 5.91 -3.20
N GLY A 327 9.68 4.98 -2.59
CA GLY A 327 10.34 5.23 -1.31
C GLY A 327 11.60 6.10 -1.43
N GLU A 328 12.16 6.49 -0.30
CA GLU A 328 13.32 7.41 -0.25
C GLU A 328 14.63 6.73 -0.67
N LYS A 329 14.84 5.46 -0.30
CA LYS A 329 16.04 4.69 -0.68
C LYS A 329 15.79 3.83 -1.91
N THR A 330 14.62 3.23 -2.03
CA THR A 330 14.27 2.36 -3.15
C THR A 330 12.81 2.51 -3.56
N THR A 331 12.56 2.30 -4.86
CA THR A 331 11.22 2.05 -5.39
C THR A 331 10.94 0.56 -5.34
N TYR A 332 9.74 0.17 -4.95
CA TYR A 332 9.35 -1.23 -4.84
C TYR A 332 7.90 -1.47 -5.24
N ILE A 333 7.58 -2.72 -5.56
CA ILE A 333 6.21 -3.20 -5.73
C ILE A 333 5.77 -3.90 -4.44
N LEU A 334 4.54 -3.62 -4.02
CA LEU A 334 3.86 -4.34 -2.95
C LEU A 334 2.46 -4.74 -3.43
N CYS A 335 2.19 -6.05 -3.46
CA CYS A 335 0.87 -6.58 -3.73
C CYS A 335 0.39 -7.38 -2.52
N ILE A 336 -0.80 -7.07 -2.04
CA ILE A 336 -1.43 -7.75 -0.90
C ILE A 336 -2.85 -8.14 -1.29
N MET A 337 -3.18 -9.41 -1.11
CA MET A 337 -4.53 -9.93 -1.29
C MET A 337 -4.96 -10.68 -0.04
N SER A 338 -6.23 -10.50 0.37
CA SER A 338 -6.83 -11.26 1.47
C SER A 338 -8.23 -11.72 1.13
N GLU A 339 -8.61 -12.94 1.50
CA GLU A 339 -9.94 -13.53 1.36
C GLU A 339 -10.40 -14.11 2.71
N GLY A 340 -11.67 -13.86 3.07
CA GLY A 340 -12.25 -14.38 4.32
C GLY A 340 -11.84 -13.60 5.57
N CYS A 341 -11.45 -12.33 5.43
CA CYS A 341 -11.15 -11.41 6.52
C CYS A 341 -12.12 -10.22 6.49
N PRO A 342 -12.75 -9.85 7.62
CA PRO A 342 -13.64 -8.69 7.68
C PRO A 342 -12.93 -7.40 7.24
N GLU A 343 -13.62 -6.55 6.46
CA GLU A 343 -13.07 -5.35 5.83
C GLU A 343 -12.18 -4.50 6.76
N GLY A 344 -12.72 -4.00 7.87
CA GLY A 344 -11.97 -3.10 8.76
C GLY A 344 -10.70 -3.72 9.34
N THR A 345 -10.73 -5.05 9.61
CA THR A 345 -9.56 -5.79 10.08
C THR A 345 -8.54 -5.96 8.96
N ALA A 346 -9.00 -6.34 7.76
CA ALA A 346 -8.14 -6.54 6.62
C ALA A 346 -7.46 -5.25 6.18
N VAL A 347 -8.17 -4.13 6.12
CA VAL A 347 -7.62 -2.80 5.81
C VAL A 347 -6.51 -2.42 6.80
N THR A 348 -6.78 -2.57 8.12
CA THR A 348 -5.78 -2.30 9.17
C THR A 348 -4.53 -3.19 9.00
N ASN A 349 -4.71 -4.46 8.66
CA ASN A 349 -3.60 -5.39 8.45
C ASN A 349 -2.78 -5.03 7.20
N ILE A 350 -3.43 -4.62 6.10
CA ILE A 350 -2.74 -4.14 4.89
C ILE A 350 -1.88 -2.91 5.21
N GLN A 351 -2.42 -1.95 5.98
CA GLN A 351 -1.66 -0.76 6.39
C GLN A 351 -0.43 -1.13 7.24
N LYS A 352 -0.56 -2.09 8.16
CA LYS A 352 0.56 -2.59 8.97
C LYS A 352 1.63 -3.26 8.12
N ILE A 353 1.24 -4.13 7.18
CA ILE A 353 2.19 -4.77 6.25
C ILE A 353 2.89 -3.70 5.40
N SER A 354 2.14 -2.73 4.87
CA SER A 354 2.71 -1.62 4.09
C SER A 354 3.77 -0.85 4.87
N LYS A 355 3.47 -0.50 6.13
CA LYS A 355 4.40 0.21 7.01
C LYS A 355 5.68 -0.59 7.27
N ILE A 356 5.57 -1.89 7.54
CA ILE A 356 6.73 -2.75 7.77
C ILE A 356 7.58 -2.89 6.51
N VAL A 357 6.97 -3.13 5.35
CA VAL A 357 7.70 -3.21 4.07
C VAL A 357 8.45 -1.92 3.81
N TYR A 358 7.79 -0.76 3.99
CA TYR A 358 8.47 0.53 3.83
C TYR A 358 9.67 0.67 4.77
N ASN A 359 9.50 0.38 6.06
CA ASN A 359 10.57 0.51 7.06
C ASN A 359 11.76 -0.37 6.74
N TYR A 360 11.54 -1.64 6.34
CA TYR A 360 12.62 -2.57 6.01
C TYR A 360 13.39 -2.20 4.74
N LEU A 361 12.75 -1.50 3.80
CA LEU A 361 13.36 -1.13 2.52
C LEU A 361 13.89 0.30 2.49
N ASN A 362 13.37 1.20 3.33
CA ASN A 362 13.62 2.64 3.21
C ASN A 362 14.16 3.31 4.49
N LEU A 363 14.31 2.62 5.62
CA LEU A 363 15.01 3.10 6.80
C LEU A 363 16.40 2.48 6.90
#